data_32f6e5412eab40d6ff24f9d4c26013f2
#
_entry.id   32f6e5412eab40d6ff24f9d4c26013f2
#
_cell.length_a   1.000
_cell.length_b   1.000
_cell.length_c   1.000
_cell.angle_alpha   90.00
_cell.angle_beta   90.00
_cell.angle_gamma   90.00
#
_symmetry.space_group_name_H-M   'P 1'
#
loop_
_entity.id
_entity.type
_entity.pdbx_description
1 polymer ?
#
loop_
_entity_poly.entity_id
_entity_poly.type
_entity_poly.pdbx_seq_one_letter_code
_entity_poly.pdbx_strand_id
1 'polypeptide(L)'
;MNVHAPNHKSTVETPQRSDSLDTLRQWLSEGGKRKLTEEELVAVKCLLPKKEDYPVFNTEYPHDFEVNKDYASRMPDLQNGPAAMIKGSRQSIQHVGISNFRLPLKFRKKDGGELTLETSVTGSVSLDADKKGINMSRIMRSFYKYSESTFSFEVIESALNDYREDLDTFDARIMLRLSFPQSINSLRSNLQGFQYYDISVEVVDKKNVRSRYIHLDYVYSSTCPCSLELSEHARKERNQLATPHSQRRLLGFLSKS
;
A
#
# COMPACT_ATOMS: atom_id res chain seq x y z
N MET A 1 18.54 -26.89 26.67
CA MET A 1 18.49 -28.19 25.97
C MET A 1 19.41 -28.11 24.78
N ASN A 2 20.51 -28.88 24.80
CA ASN A 2 21.50 -28.90 23.71
C ASN A 2 20.92 -29.72 22.56
N VAL A 3 20.73 -29.06 21.42
CA VAL A 3 20.38 -29.76 20.18
C VAL A 3 21.68 -30.22 19.53
N HIS A 4 22.01 -31.50 19.66
CA HIS A 4 23.06 -32.12 18.87
C HIS A 4 22.54 -32.38 17.46
N ALA A 5 23.13 -31.67 16.49
CA ALA A 5 22.97 -32.00 15.07
C ALA A 5 23.77 -33.29 14.75
N PRO A 6 23.22 -34.29 14.08
CA PRO A 6 23.98 -35.46 13.63
C PRO A 6 24.92 -35.06 12.49
N ASN A 7 26.20 -35.34 12.72
CA ASN A 7 27.28 -35.16 11.77
C ASN A 7 27.24 -36.32 10.75
N HIS A 8 26.59 -36.14 9.60
CA HIS A 8 26.77 -37.06 8.46
C HIS A 8 27.63 -36.38 7.40
N LYS A 9 28.94 -36.67 7.47
CA LYS A 9 29.84 -36.46 6.34
C LYS A 9 29.63 -37.62 5.36
N SER A 10 28.83 -37.41 4.31
CA SER A 10 28.96 -38.15 3.06
C SER A 10 29.54 -37.18 2.03
N THR A 11 30.80 -37.38 1.69
CA THR A 11 31.50 -36.70 0.59
C THR A 11 30.97 -37.27 -0.73
N VAL A 12 29.78 -36.87 -1.15
CA VAL A 12 29.35 -36.98 -2.54
C VAL A 12 29.71 -35.64 -3.17
N GLU A 13 30.68 -35.62 -4.07
CA GLU A 13 31.01 -34.44 -4.87
C GLU A 13 29.75 -33.94 -5.55
N THR A 14 29.32 -32.75 -5.25
CA THR A 14 28.16 -32.13 -5.85
C THR A 14 28.51 -31.80 -7.31
N PRO A 15 27.82 -32.37 -8.33
CA PRO A 15 28.13 -32.07 -9.73
C PRO A 15 28.05 -30.57 -10.00
N GLN A 16 28.95 -30.07 -10.84
CA GLN A 16 28.94 -28.64 -11.20
C GLN A 16 27.65 -28.33 -11.96
N ARG A 17 27.14 -27.12 -11.79
CA ARG A 17 25.87 -26.69 -12.40
C ARG A 17 25.89 -26.76 -13.95
N SER A 18 27.06 -26.58 -14.57
CA SER A 18 27.29 -26.78 -16.00
C SER A 18 26.98 -28.19 -16.45
N ASP A 19 27.54 -29.20 -15.76
CA ASP A 19 27.40 -30.62 -16.10
C ASP A 19 25.95 -31.09 -15.95
N SER A 20 25.26 -30.56 -14.91
CA SER A 20 23.85 -30.83 -14.67
C SER A 20 22.95 -30.28 -15.80
N LEU A 21 23.28 -29.09 -16.35
CA LEU A 21 22.55 -28.51 -17.48
C LEU A 21 22.78 -29.29 -18.77
N ASP A 22 23.98 -29.76 -19.00
CA ASP A 22 24.33 -30.54 -20.20
C ASP A 22 23.63 -31.91 -20.17
N THR A 23 23.59 -32.56 -19.02
CA THR A 23 22.81 -33.81 -18.82
C THR A 23 21.32 -33.59 -19.13
N LEU A 24 20.75 -32.48 -18.68
CA LEU A 24 19.34 -32.17 -18.95
C LEU A 24 19.10 -31.88 -20.44
N ARG A 25 20.01 -31.13 -21.10
CA ARG A 25 19.92 -30.84 -22.54
C ARG A 25 20.02 -32.09 -23.38
N GLN A 26 20.93 -32.99 -23.04
CA GLN A 26 21.09 -34.25 -23.73
C GLN A 26 19.79 -35.10 -23.60
N TRP A 27 19.26 -35.23 -22.40
CA TRP A 27 18.03 -36.01 -22.17
C TRP A 27 16.84 -35.43 -22.96
N LEU A 28 16.72 -34.09 -23.02
CA LEU A 28 15.69 -33.40 -23.82
C LEU A 28 15.88 -33.64 -25.32
N SER A 29 17.13 -33.61 -25.82
CA SER A 29 17.44 -33.85 -27.24
C SER A 29 17.09 -35.25 -27.69
N GLU A 30 17.12 -36.21 -26.78
CA GLU A 30 16.71 -37.62 -27.00
C GLU A 30 15.17 -37.81 -26.86
N GLY A 31 14.41 -36.74 -26.80
CA GLY A 31 12.95 -36.74 -26.74
C GLY A 31 12.34 -36.85 -25.33
N GLY A 32 13.15 -36.88 -24.28
CA GLY A 32 12.68 -36.80 -22.89
C GLY A 32 11.86 -37.98 -22.38
N LYS A 33 11.81 -39.08 -23.11
CA LYS A 33 10.94 -40.23 -22.79
C LYS A 33 11.65 -41.39 -22.08
N ARG A 34 12.98 -41.45 -22.14
CA ARG A 34 13.72 -42.50 -21.41
C ARG A 34 13.79 -42.18 -19.90
N LYS A 35 13.87 -43.24 -19.08
CA LYS A 35 14.14 -43.04 -17.66
C LYS A 35 15.58 -42.57 -17.50
N LEU A 36 15.78 -41.53 -16.68
CA LEU A 36 17.10 -41.09 -16.25
C LEU A 36 17.77 -42.14 -15.38
N THR A 37 19.07 -42.33 -15.53
CA THR A 37 19.86 -43.14 -14.60
C THR A 37 19.90 -42.47 -13.23
N GLU A 38 20.32 -43.18 -12.17
CA GLU A 38 20.40 -42.60 -10.83
C GLU A 38 21.37 -41.41 -10.78
N GLU A 39 22.51 -41.52 -11.47
CA GLU A 39 23.50 -40.46 -11.55
C GLU A 39 22.96 -39.19 -12.29
N GLU A 40 22.30 -39.41 -13.42
CA GLU A 40 21.64 -38.32 -14.17
C GLU A 40 20.51 -37.69 -13.36
N LEU A 41 19.77 -38.50 -12.61
CA LEU A 41 18.70 -38.02 -11.73
C LEU A 41 19.24 -37.10 -10.62
N VAL A 42 20.39 -37.47 -10.02
CA VAL A 42 21.08 -36.66 -9.02
C VAL A 42 21.55 -35.34 -9.65
N ALA A 43 22.15 -35.38 -10.85
CA ALA A 43 22.59 -34.21 -11.56
C ALA A 43 21.44 -33.24 -11.88
N VAL A 44 20.31 -33.78 -12.41
CA VAL A 44 19.13 -32.97 -12.72
C VAL A 44 18.44 -32.42 -11.45
N LYS A 45 18.40 -33.20 -10.38
CA LYS A 45 17.85 -32.71 -9.09
C LYS A 45 18.63 -31.54 -8.51
N CYS A 46 19.93 -31.41 -8.80
CA CYS A 46 20.72 -30.25 -8.38
C CYS A 46 20.28 -28.95 -9.07
N LEU A 47 19.59 -29.01 -10.22
CA LEU A 47 19.03 -27.84 -10.91
C LEU A 47 17.70 -27.37 -10.32
N LEU A 48 16.99 -28.28 -9.65
CA LEU A 48 15.75 -27.93 -8.98
C LEU A 48 16.03 -27.10 -7.73
N PRO A 49 15.15 -26.15 -7.39
CA PRO A 49 15.27 -25.46 -6.13
C PRO A 49 15.28 -26.51 -5.01
N LYS A 50 16.29 -26.46 -4.16
CA LYS A 50 16.35 -27.34 -2.99
C LYS A 50 15.07 -27.13 -2.21
N LYS A 51 14.29 -28.21 -2.00
CA LYS A 51 13.17 -28.18 -1.07
C LYS A 51 13.80 -27.91 0.29
N GLU A 52 13.58 -26.70 0.81
CA GLU A 52 14.04 -26.36 2.14
C GLU A 52 13.24 -27.24 3.11
N ASP A 53 13.93 -28.12 3.80
CA ASP A 53 13.32 -28.87 4.89
C ASP A 53 13.15 -27.90 6.04
N TYR A 54 11.95 -27.36 6.19
CA TYR A 54 11.61 -26.57 7.36
C TYR A 54 11.58 -27.49 8.57
N PRO A 55 12.22 -27.08 9.67
CA PRO A 55 12.15 -27.87 10.90
C PRO A 55 10.69 -28.00 11.33
N VAL A 56 10.27 -29.24 11.60
CA VAL A 56 8.95 -29.49 12.15
C VAL A 56 9.00 -29.17 13.64
N PHE A 57 8.32 -28.12 14.04
CA PHE A 57 8.19 -27.74 15.45
C PHE A 57 7.00 -28.48 16.07
N ASN A 58 7.26 -29.56 16.76
CA ASN A 58 6.28 -30.21 17.62
C ASN A 58 6.42 -29.63 19.03
N THR A 59 6.01 -28.39 19.20
CA THR A 59 6.00 -27.77 20.52
C THR A 59 4.55 -27.69 21.01
N GLU A 60 4.21 -28.53 21.97
CA GLU A 60 2.96 -28.41 22.70
C GLU A 60 3.20 -27.46 23.89
N TYR A 61 2.41 -26.40 23.96
CA TYR A 61 2.43 -25.51 25.11
C TYR A 61 1.46 -26.03 26.16
N PRO A 62 1.81 -25.99 27.48
CA PRO A 62 0.86 -26.28 28.55
C PRO A 62 -0.37 -25.37 28.43
N HIS A 63 -1.53 -25.85 28.87
CA HIS A 63 -2.79 -25.08 28.82
C HIS A 63 -2.75 -23.79 29.64
N ASP A 64 -1.88 -23.71 30.63
CA ASP A 64 -1.63 -22.58 31.53
C ASP A 64 -0.41 -21.74 31.10
N PHE A 65 0.08 -21.93 29.86
CA PHE A 65 1.24 -21.19 29.36
C PHE A 65 0.91 -19.69 29.19
N GLU A 66 1.61 -18.86 29.92
CA GLU A 66 1.57 -17.41 29.77
C GLU A 66 2.90 -16.87 29.26
N VAL A 67 2.83 -15.94 28.30
CA VAL A 67 4.00 -15.26 27.76
C VAL A 67 4.55 -14.29 28.81
N ASN A 68 5.70 -14.62 29.38
CA ASN A 68 6.41 -13.73 30.31
C ASN A 68 7.59 -13.03 29.61
N LYS A 69 8.21 -12.06 30.32
CA LYS A 69 9.33 -11.29 29.76
C LYS A 69 10.56 -12.15 29.44
N ASP A 70 10.82 -13.18 30.21
CA ASP A 70 11.93 -14.11 30.00
C ASP A 70 11.70 -14.95 28.73
N TYR A 71 10.49 -15.46 28.54
CA TYR A 71 10.13 -16.14 27.29
C TYR A 71 10.24 -15.22 26.07
N ALA A 72 9.70 -14.00 26.18
CA ALA A 72 9.74 -13.02 25.09
C ALA A 72 11.19 -12.62 24.73
N SER A 73 12.09 -12.53 25.71
CA SER A 73 13.51 -12.20 25.47
C SER A 73 14.29 -13.31 24.76
N ARG A 74 13.81 -14.55 24.86
CA ARG A 74 14.42 -15.72 24.19
C ARG A 74 13.88 -15.93 22.78
N MET A 75 12.82 -15.21 22.38
CA MET A 75 12.30 -15.31 21.02
C MET A 75 13.31 -14.78 20.01
N PRO A 76 13.46 -15.47 18.86
CA PRO A 76 14.35 -14.98 17.82
C PRO A 76 13.85 -13.65 17.26
N ASP A 77 14.75 -12.70 17.07
CA ASP A 77 14.42 -11.49 16.30
C ASP A 77 14.31 -11.89 14.83
N LEU A 78 13.06 -12.01 14.36
CA LEU A 78 12.76 -12.41 12.98
C LEU A 78 13.19 -11.38 11.95
N GLN A 79 13.40 -10.14 12.36
CA GLN A 79 13.83 -9.05 11.47
C GLN A 79 15.34 -8.99 11.36
N ASN A 80 16.07 -8.97 12.49
CA ASN A 80 17.50 -8.74 12.56
C ASN A 80 18.30 -10.00 12.93
N GLY A 81 17.62 -11.10 13.21
CA GLY A 81 18.26 -12.37 13.59
C GLY A 81 19.06 -12.99 12.44
N PRO A 82 19.95 -13.96 12.74
CA PRO A 82 20.79 -14.61 11.74
C PRO A 82 19.92 -15.22 10.62
N ALA A 83 20.39 -15.09 9.38
CA ALA A 83 19.69 -15.49 8.14
C ALA A 83 19.45 -17.01 7.99
N ALA A 84 19.56 -17.78 9.07
CA ALA A 84 19.70 -19.22 9.03
C ALA A 84 18.47 -19.98 8.50
N MET A 85 17.27 -19.45 8.67
CA MET A 85 16.03 -20.22 8.39
C MET A 85 15.23 -19.73 7.18
N ILE A 86 15.27 -18.44 6.88
CA ILE A 86 14.52 -17.87 5.73
C ILE A 86 15.49 -17.04 4.90
N LYS A 87 15.64 -17.39 3.63
CA LYS A 87 16.41 -16.61 2.67
C LYS A 87 15.48 -15.58 2.03
N GLY A 88 15.80 -14.29 2.17
CA GLY A 88 15.12 -13.23 1.45
C GLY A 88 15.28 -13.35 -0.08
N SER A 89 14.52 -12.58 -0.83
CA SER A 89 14.52 -12.59 -2.31
C SER A 89 15.84 -12.12 -2.93
N ARG A 90 16.78 -11.58 -2.14
CA ARG A 90 18.02 -10.91 -2.57
C ARG A 90 17.78 -9.74 -3.54
N GLN A 91 16.59 -9.19 -3.53
CA GLN A 91 16.24 -8.00 -4.29
C GLN A 91 15.67 -6.96 -3.33
N SER A 92 16.06 -5.71 -3.52
CA SER A 92 15.48 -4.60 -2.76
C SER A 92 14.02 -4.40 -3.20
N ILE A 93 13.15 -4.15 -2.23
CA ILE A 93 11.75 -3.84 -2.46
C ILE A 93 11.52 -2.39 -2.04
N GLN A 94 10.96 -1.59 -2.94
CA GLN A 94 10.80 -0.16 -2.73
C GLN A 94 9.73 0.17 -1.68
N HIS A 95 8.65 -0.59 -1.63
CA HIS A 95 7.53 -0.37 -0.70
C HIS A 95 7.05 -1.68 -0.11
N VAL A 96 7.32 -1.88 1.17
CA VAL A 96 6.79 -2.98 1.99
C VAL A 96 6.10 -2.37 3.20
N GLY A 97 4.89 -2.77 3.49
CA GLY A 97 4.17 -2.17 4.61
C GLY A 97 2.73 -2.62 4.73
N ILE A 98 1.93 -1.81 5.40
CA ILE A 98 0.52 -2.03 5.66
C ILE A 98 -0.30 -1.02 4.88
N SER A 99 -1.39 -1.47 4.28
CA SER A 99 -2.32 -0.62 3.55
C SER A 99 -3.73 -0.70 4.12
N ASN A 100 -4.41 0.43 4.10
CA ASN A 100 -5.84 0.55 4.42
C ASN A 100 -6.23 0.11 5.85
N PHE A 101 -5.34 0.21 6.83
CA PHE A 101 -5.82 0.08 8.20
C PHE A 101 -6.50 1.38 8.65
N ARG A 102 -7.55 1.26 9.45
CA ARG A 102 -8.41 2.39 9.78
C ARG A 102 -8.17 2.87 11.19
N LEU A 103 -8.04 4.20 11.32
CA LEU A 103 -7.93 4.89 12.60
C LEU A 103 -8.88 6.08 12.65
N PRO A 104 -9.53 6.32 13.79
CA PRO A 104 -10.21 7.58 14.05
C PRO A 104 -9.15 8.65 14.36
N LEU A 105 -8.98 9.65 13.50
CA LEU A 105 -8.07 10.76 13.73
C LEU A 105 -8.84 12.03 14.06
N LYS A 106 -8.30 12.83 14.98
CA LYS A 106 -8.87 14.10 15.42
C LYS A 106 -8.33 15.24 14.54
N PHE A 107 -9.22 16.01 13.95
CA PHE A 107 -8.89 17.17 13.12
C PHE A 107 -9.41 18.44 13.76
N ARG A 108 -8.62 19.51 13.75
CA ARG A 108 -9.04 20.82 14.21
C ARG A 108 -9.65 21.59 13.05
N LYS A 109 -10.87 22.08 13.25
CA LYS A 109 -11.52 22.97 12.27
C LYS A 109 -10.97 24.39 12.39
N LYS A 110 -11.19 25.19 11.34
CA LYS A 110 -10.81 26.61 11.31
C LYS A 110 -11.52 27.43 12.38
N ASP A 111 -12.73 27.06 12.74
CA ASP A 111 -13.56 27.68 13.79
C ASP A 111 -13.17 27.28 15.22
N GLY A 112 -12.15 26.45 15.38
CA GLY A 112 -11.65 25.96 16.67
C GLY A 112 -12.31 24.65 17.16
N GLY A 113 -13.32 24.15 16.47
CA GLY A 113 -13.94 22.87 16.80
C GLY A 113 -13.06 21.68 16.43
N GLU A 114 -13.31 20.52 17.03
CA GLU A 114 -12.67 19.26 16.68
C GLU A 114 -13.63 18.36 15.92
N LEU A 115 -13.09 17.56 15.01
CA LEU A 115 -13.82 16.59 14.21
C LEU A 115 -13.01 15.30 14.17
N THR A 116 -13.62 14.19 14.59
CA THR A 116 -13.00 12.87 14.45
C THR A 116 -13.46 12.24 13.15
N LEU A 117 -12.51 11.90 12.29
CA LEU A 117 -12.77 11.28 10.99
C LEU A 117 -12.14 9.90 10.93
N GLU A 118 -12.89 8.95 10.36
CA GLU A 118 -12.34 7.67 9.98
C GLU A 118 -11.30 7.89 8.89
N THR A 119 -10.07 7.51 9.16
CA THR A 119 -8.94 7.72 8.27
C THR A 119 -8.32 6.38 7.89
N SER A 120 -8.20 6.13 6.59
CA SER A 120 -7.47 4.99 6.07
C SER A 120 -5.98 5.31 5.98
N VAL A 121 -5.17 4.53 6.68
CA VAL A 121 -3.72 4.74 6.81
C VAL A 121 -2.98 3.67 6.00
N THR A 122 -2.02 4.11 5.21
CA THR A 122 -1.05 3.26 4.53
C THR A 122 0.34 3.68 4.96
N GLY A 123 1.11 2.76 5.54
CA GLY A 123 2.50 2.98 5.93
C GLY A 123 3.42 1.98 5.26
N SER A 124 4.50 2.43 4.64
CA SER A 124 5.47 1.58 3.98
C SER A 124 6.90 2.08 4.17
N VAL A 125 7.84 1.15 4.06
CA VAL A 125 9.28 1.40 4.08
C VAL A 125 9.97 0.66 2.94
N SER A 126 11.20 1.05 2.61
CA SER A 126 12.06 0.25 1.74
C SER A 126 12.60 -0.96 2.48
N LEU A 127 12.79 -2.06 1.78
CA LEU A 127 13.43 -3.28 2.27
C LEU A 127 14.67 -3.57 1.43
N ASP A 128 15.83 -3.61 2.09
CA ASP A 128 17.09 -3.93 1.43
C ASP A 128 17.19 -5.41 1.07
N ALA A 129 18.02 -5.72 0.08
CA ALA A 129 18.15 -7.06 -0.50
C ALA A 129 18.67 -8.13 0.48
N ASP A 130 19.38 -7.72 1.52
CA ASP A 130 19.92 -8.58 2.57
C ASP A 130 18.98 -8.79 3.75
N LYS A 131 17.93 -7.95 3.87
CA LYS A 131 16.91 -8.07 4.91
C LYS A 131 15.85 -9.10 4.54
N LYS A 132 15.42 -9.89 5.51
CA LYS A 132 14.42 -10.96 5.31
C LYS A 132 12.99 -10.44 5.17
N GLY A 133 12.68 -9.32 5.79
CA GLY A 133 11.35 -8.74 5.87
C GLY A 133 11.29 -7.63 6.91
N ILE A 134 10.09 -7.11 7.12
CA ILE A 134 9.81 -6.11 8.15
C ILE A 134 8.77 -6.60 9.15
N ASN A 135 8.84 -6.09 10.37
CA ASN A 135 7.81 -6.31 11.36
C ASN A 135 6.66 -5.29 11.17
N MET A 136 5.60 -5.70 10.45
CA MET A 136 4.45 -4.85 10.12
C MET A 136 3.80 -4.23 11.35
N SER A 137 3.80 -4.93 12.51
CA SER A 137 3.19 -4.41 13.74
C SER A 137 3.91 -3.18 14.31
N ARG A 138 5.17 -2.94 13.97
CA ARG A 138 5.89 -1.73 14.37
C ARG A 138 5.30 -0.50 13.69
N ILE A 139 4.96 -0.59 12.42
CA ILE A 139 4.28 0.50 11.68
C ILE A 139 2.95 0.84 12.38
N MET A 140 2.12 -0.16 12.66
CA MET A 140 0.83 0.06 13.34
C MET A 140 1.01 0.71 14.72
N ARG A 141 1.96 0.22 15.53
CA ARG A 141 2.20 0.75 16.87
C ARG A 141 2.61 2.22 16.87
N SER A 142 3.41 2.65 15.89
CA SER A 142 3.78 4.05 15.75
C SER A 142 2.57 4.93 15.52
N PHE A 143 1.58 4.48 14.75
CA PHE A 143 0.34 5.23 14.57
C PHE A 143 -0.55 5.23 15.80
N TYR A 144 -0.70 4.08 16.49
CA TYR A 144 -1.49 4.02 17.72
C TYR A 144 -0.95 4.91 18.82
N LYS A 145 0.37 5.11 18.90
CA LYS A 145 1.01 6.01 19.85
C LYS A 145 0.49 7.45 19.72
N TYR A 146 0.15 7.87 18.51
CA TYR A 146 -0.32 9.22 18.19
C TYR A 146 -1.83 9.32 17.94
N SER A 147 -2.58 8.24 18.11
CA SER A 147 -4.02 8.19 17.78
C SER A 147 -4.87 9.21 18.54
N GLU A 148 -4.47 9.58 19.76
CA GLU A 148 -5.16 10.59 20.57
C GLU A 148 -4.73 12.03 20.26
N SER A 149 -3.67 12.21 19.48
CA SER A 149 -3.17 13.54 19.09
C SER A 149 -4.05 14.16 18.01
N THR A 150 -4.22 15.48 18.06
CA THR A 150 -4.85 16.20 16.94
C THR A 150 -3.94 16.13 15.71
N PHE A 151 -4.53 15.82 14.57
CA PHE A 151 -3.83 15.72 13.31
C PHE A 151 -3.01 16.98 12.99
N SER A 152 -1.73 16.78 12.69
CA SER A 152 -0.84 17.77 12.09
C SER A 152 0.24 17.05 11.29
N PHE A 153 0.97 17.76 10.44
CA PHE A 153 2.11 17.18 9.73
C PHE A 153 3.20 16.72 10.68
N GLU A 154 3.42 17.43 11.75
CA GLU A 154 4.42 17.10 12.78
C GLU A 154 4.10 15.75 13.46
N VAL A 155 2.81 15.48 13.72
CA VAL A 155 2.36 14.19 14.28
C VAL A 155 2.62 13.05 13.31
N ILE A 156 2.31 13.23 12.01
CA ILE A 156 2.59 12.22 10.99
C ILE A 156 4.10 11.98 10.88
N GLU A 157 4.88 13.04 10.88
CA GLU A 157 6.35 12.95 10.77
C GLU A 157 6.96 12.27 11.98
N SER A 158 6.41 12.51 13.17
CA SER A 158 6.84 11.79 14.38
C SER A 158 6.55 10.30 14.27
N ALA A 159 5.36 9.91 13.79
CA ALA A 159 5.03 8.51 13.54
C ALA A 159 5.93 7.89 12.47
N LEU A 160 6.25 8.65 11.41
CA LEU A 160 7.17 8.22 10.34
C LEU A 160 8.59 8.04 10.86
N ASN A 161 9.07 8.92 11.71
CA ASN A 161 10.38 8.80 12.33
C ASN A 161 10.44 7.57 13.25
N ASP A 162 9.43 7.38 14.12
CA ASP A 162 9.34 6.25 15.03
C ASP A 162 9.48 4.92 14.27
N TYR A 163 8.67 4.67 13.24
CA TYR A 163 8.73 3.39 12.57
C TYR A 163 9.95 3.26 11.62
N ARG A 164 10.49 4.38 11.12
CA ARG A 164 11.72 4.37 10.35
C ARG A 164 12.91 3.96 11.21
N GLU A 165 13.02 4.49 12.43
CA GLU A 165 14.03 4.10 13.43
C GLU A 165 13.85 2.66 13.87
N ASP A 166 12.63 2.26 14.22
CA ASP A 166 12.29 0.91 14.65
C ASP A 166 12.60 -0.16 13.59
N LEU A 167 12.51 0.17 12.30
CA LEU A 167 12.72 -0.74 11.18
C LEU A 167 14.11 -0.60 10.55
N ASP A 168 14.93 0.35 11.02
CA ASP A 168 16.26 0.63 10.47
C ASP A 168 16.23 0.75 8.92
N THR A 169 15.41 1.69 8.41
CA THR A 169 15.20 1.90 6.98
C THR A 169 15.50 3.34 6.60
N PHE A 170 15.94 3.56 5.35
CA PHE A 170 16.23 4.89 4.85
C PHE A 170 15.00 5.58 4.24
N ASP A 171 14.17 4.82 3.55
CA ASP A 171 13.02 5.34 2.84
C ASP A 171 11.73 4.91 3.55
N ALA A 172 10.85 5.86 3.79
CA ALA A 172 9.58 5.63 4.44
C ALA A 172 8.47 6.48 3.81
N ARG A 173 7.25 5.98 3.81
CA ARG A 173 6.09 6.67 3.24
C ARG A 173 4.88 6.45 4.11
N ILE A 174 4.13 7.51 4.34
CA ILE A 174 2.81 7.49 4.96
C ILE A 174 1.81 8.13 4.03
N MET A 175 0.65 7.51 3.86
CA MET A 175 -0.50 8.10 3.19
C MET A 175 -1.74 7.93 4.06
N LEU A 176 -2.39 9.04 4.36
CA LEU A 176 -3.67 9.11 5.06
C LEU A 176 -4.75 9.48 4.05
N ARG A 177 -5.84 8.72 4.00
CA ARG A 177 -7.01 9.01 3.16
C ARG A 177 -8.23 9.17 4.05
N LEU A 178 -8.96 10.24 3.80
CA LEU A 178 -10.16 10.57 4.57
C LEU A 178 -11.20 11.28 3.69
N SER A 179 -12.46 11.21 4.10
CA SER A 179 -13.55 11.96 3.48
C SER A 179 -13.94 13.10 4.42
N PHE A 180 -13.66 14.33 4.00
CA PHE A 180 -13.87 15.53 4.82
C PHE A 180 -15.24 16.15 4.57
N PRO A 181 -16.12 16.25 5.58
CA PRO A 181 -17.41 16.87 5.45
C PRO A 181 -17.30 18.42 5.52
N GLN A 182 -17.75 19.08 4.47
CA GLN A 182 -17.86 20.54 4.41
C GLN A 182 -19.34 20.94 4.39
N SER A 183 -19.76 21.77 5.34
CA SER A 183 -21.09 22.34 5.32
C SER A 183 -21.18 23.44 4.27
N ILE A 184 -22.16 23.35 3.36
CA ILE A 184 -22.37 24.29 2.28
C ILE A 184 -23.85 24.68 2.25
N ASN A 185 -24.12 25.98 2.02
CA ASN A 185 -25.46 26.46 1.79
C ASN A 185 -25.84 26.33 0.32
N SER A 186 -27.04 25.83 0.06
CA SER A 186 -27.61 25.79 -1.30
C SER A 186 -27.78 27.22 -1.85
N LEU A 187 -27.28 27.48 -3.03
CA LEU A 187 -27.36 28.79 -3.68
C LEU A 187 -28.81 29.26 -3.93
N ARG A 188 -29.75 28.34 -4.08
CA ARG A 188 -31.14 28.65 -4.40
C ARG A 188 -32.02 28.77 -3.17
N SER A 189 -31.90 27.86 -2.22
CA SER A 189 -32.81 27.74 -1.08
C SER A 189 -32.22 28.19 0.23
N ASN A 190 -30.90 28.47 0.26
CA ASN A 190 -30.12 28.76 1.46
C ASN A 190 -30.20 27.65 2.53
N LEU A 191 -30.67 26.45 2.15
CA LEU A 191 -30.66 25.30 3.02
C LEU A 191 -29.26 24.76 3.16
N GLN A 192 -28.89 24.37 4.37
CA GLN A 192 -27.60 23.83 4.71
C GLN A 192 -27.53 22.34 4.36
N GLY A 193 -26.44 21.93 3.70
CA GLY A 193 -26.13 20.54 3.39
C GLY A 193 -24.67 20.22 3.61
N PHE A 194 -24.30 18.94 3.55
CA PHE A 194 -22.91 18.52 3.60
C PHE A 194 -22.43 18.06 2.25
N GLN A 195 -21.27 18.55 1.84
CA GLN A 195 -20.50 18.02 0.72
C GLN A 195 -19.27 17.34 1.28
N TYR A 196 -18.94 16.16 0.77
CA TYR A 196 -17.78 15.40 1.18
C TYR A 196 -16.69 15.54 0.13
N TYR A 197 -15.46 15.79 0.60
CA TYR A 197 -14.27 15.85 -0.23
C TYR A 197 -13.32 14.74 0.16
N ASP A 198 -12.90 13.94 -0.80
CA ASP A 198 -11.89 12.92 -0.58
C ASP A 198 -10.50 13.57 -0.63
N ILE A 199 -9.80 13.46 0.50
CA ILE A 199 -8.51 14.08 0.72
C ILE A 199 -7.50 12.98 1.04
N SER A 200 -6.32 13.08 0.44
CA SER A 200 -5.18 12.27 0.86
C SER A 200 -4.04 13.17 1.27
N VAL A 201 -3.45 12.86 2.42
CA VAL A 201 -2.23 13.51 2.92
C VAL A 201 -1.10 12.51 2.88
N GLU A 202 0.00 12.90 2.27
CA GLU A 202 1.13 12.00 2.07
C GLU A 202 2.42 12.67 2.56
N VAL A 203 3.22 11.90 3.31
CA VAL A 203 4.57 12.26 3.69
C VAL A 203 5.52 11.18 3.19
N VAL A 204 6.50 11.57 2.43
CA VAL A 204 7.53 10.70 1.86
C VAL A 204 8.88 11.14 2.36
N ASP A 205 9.62 10.20 2.92
CA ASP A 205 11.03 10.39 3.29
C ASP A 205 11.86 9.48 2.38
N LYS A 206 12.63 10.08 1.48
CA LYS A 206 13.46 9.36 0.52
C LYS A 206 14.87 9.90 0.54
N LYS A 207 15.84 9.04 0.88
CA LYS A 207 17.27 9.42 1.00
C LYS A 207 17.46 10.67 1.87
N ASN A 208 16.76 10.73 3.00
CA ASN A 208 16.76 11.86 3.94
C ASN A 208 16.19 13.17 3.38
N VAL A 209 15.49 13.13 2.25
CA VAL A 209 14.73 14.27 1.73
C VAL A 209 13.26 14.01 2.02
N ARG A 210 12.65 14.89 2.82
CA ARG A 210 11.24 14.81 3.22
C ARG A 210 10.38 15.68 2.33
N SER A 211 9.31 15.08 1.82
CA SER A 211 8.31 15.75 0.98
C SER A 211 6.91 15.55 1.56
N ARG A 212 6.09 16.58 1.48
CA ARG A 212 4.71 16.61 1.95
C ARG A 212 3.79 16.88 0.77
N TYR A 213 2.72 16.09 0.64
CA TYR A 213 1.74 16.23 -0.42
C TYR A 213 0.33 16.25 0.16
N ILE A 214 -0.54 17.05 -0.42
CA ILE A 214 -1.98 17.02 -0.20
C ILE A 214 -2.61 16.73 -1.55
N HIS A 215 -3.42 15.69 -1.62
CA HIS A 215 -4.23 15.33 -2.78
C HIS A 215 -5.68 15.65 -2.46
N LEU A 216 -6.35 16.32 -3.34
CA LEU A 216 -7.77 16.66 -3.24
C LEU A 216 -8.49 16.16 -4.49
N ASP A 217 -9.45 15.28 -4.30
CA ASP A 217 -10.33 14.85 -5.38
C ASP A 217 -11.49 15.84 -5.50
N TYR A 218 -11.47 16.62 -6.57
CA TYR A 218 -12.47 17.66 -6.82
C TYR A 218 -13.29 17.30 -8.05
N VAL A 219 -14.60 17.10 -7.84
CA VAL A 219 -15.53 16.81 -8.94
C VAL A 219 -16.10 18.12 -9.50
N TYR A 220 -15.92 18.32 -10.78
CA TYR A 220 -16.47 19.47 -11.48
C TYR A 220 -17.22 19.03 -12.74
N SER A 221 -18.17 19.84 -13.16
CA SER A 221 -18.85 19.66 -14.44
C SER A 221 -18.23 20.56 -15.50
N SER A 222 -17.88 19.97 -16.63
CA SER A 222 -17.38 20.70 -17.79
C SER A 222 -18.30 20.47 -18.98
N THR A 223 -18.66 21.58 -19.65
CA THR A 223 -19.42 21.49 -20.89
C THR A 223 -18.44 21.36 -22.06
N CYS A 224 -18.69 20.42 -22.96
CA CYS A 224 -17.90 20.30 -24.18
C CYS A 224 -17.97 21.64 -24.96
N PRO A 225 -16.83 22.22 -25.35
CA PRO A 225 -16.81 23.49 -26.12
C PRO A 225 -17.68 23.43 -27.37
N CYS A 226 -17.68 22.31 -28.11
CA CYS A 226 -18.52 22.11 -29.29
C CYS A 226 -20.01 22.16 -28.95
N SER A 227 -20.43 21.58 -27.82
CA SER A 227 -21.82 21.63 -27.36
C SER A 227 -22.23 23.05 -26.98
N LEU A 228 -21.33 23.81 -26.35
CA LEU A 228 -21.54 25.20 -26.02
C LEU A 228 -21.70 26.05 -27.30
N GLU A 229 -20.80 25.90 -28.29
CA GLU A 229 -20.88 26.63 -29.56
C GLU A 229 -22.15 26.29 -30.34
N LEU A 230 -22.55 25.01 -30.41
CA LEU A 230 -23.78 24.59 -31.05
C LEU A 230 -25.02 25.19 -30.36
N SER A 231 -25.06 25.25 -29.06
CA SER A 231 -26.16 25.85 -28.30
C SER A 231 -26.23 27.36 -28.51
N GLU A 232 -25.10 28.06 -28.58
CA GLU A 232 -25.01 29.48 -28.89
C GLU A 232 -25.46 29.77 -30.35
N HIS A 233 -25.05 28.91 -31.29
CA HIS A 233 -25.45 29.01 -32.66
C HIS A 233 -26.98 28.86 -32.80
N ALA A 234 -27.55 27.81 -32.20
CA ALA A 234 -29.02 27.58 -32.21
C ALA A 234 -29.77 28.74 -31.54
N ARG A 235 -29.23 29.35 -30.50
CA ARG A 235 -29.81 30.54 -29.86
C ARG A 235 -29.80 31.75 -30.80
N LYS A 236 -28.71 31.99 -31.51
CA LYS A 236 -28.58 33.09 -32.49
C LYS A 236 -29.54 32.89 -33.65
N GLU A 237 -29.62 31.72 -34.24
CA GLU A 237 -30.58 31.40 -35.31
C GLU A 237 -32.04 31.60 -34.87
N ARG A 238 -32.42 31.10 -33.71
CA ARG A 238 -33.76 31.29 -33.16
C ARG A 238 -34.08 32.78 -32.97
N ASN A 239 -33.14 33.59 -32.51
CA ASN A 239 -33.32 35.04 -32.35
C ASN A 239 -33.41 35.77 -33.69
N GLN A 240 -32.74 35.29 -34.74
CA GLN A 240 -32.86 35.81 -36.11
C GLN A 240 -34.20 35.47 -36.76
N LEU A 241 -34.72 34.28 -36.51
CA LEU A 241 -36.02 33.84 -36.98
C LEU A 241 -37.19 34.51 -36.25
N ALA A 242 -36.95 35.02 -35.04
CA ALA A 242 -37.92 35.80 -34.31
C ALA A 242 -38.00 37.21 -34.92
N THR A 243 -38.68 37.32 -36.05
CA THR A 243 -38.94 38.59 -36.74
C THR A 243 -39.73 39.54 -35.83
N PRO A 244 -39.55 40.88 -35.98
CA PRO A 244 -40.28 41.89 -35.18
C PRO A 244 -41.82 41.67 -35.16
N HIS A 245 -42.34 40.95 -36.16
CA HIS A 245 -43.75 40.63 -36.23
C HIS A 245 -44.20 39.55 -35.25
N SER A 246 -43.35 38.55 -34.93
CA SER A 246 -43.64 37.53 -33.96
C SER A 246 -43.55 38.04 -32.52
N GLN A 247 -42.61 38.99 -32.28
CA GLN A 247 -42.51 39.65 -30.98
C GLN A 247 -43.73 40.56 -30.68
N ARG A 248 -44.25 41.30 -31.69
CA ARG A 248 -45.47 42.06 -31.54
C ARG A 248 -46.71 41.21 -31.29
N ARG A 249 -46.80 40.02 -31.88
CA ARG A 249 -47.89 39.09 -31.61
C ARG A 249 -47.86 38.54 -30.19
N LEU A 250 -46.63 38.19 -29.68
CA LEU A 250 -46.45 37.70 -28.31
C LEU A 250 -46.79 38.78 -27.28
N LEU A 251 -46.31 40.00 -27.49
CA LEU A 251 -46.61 41.13 -26.61
C LEU A 251 -48.09 41.54 -26.66
N GLY A 252 -48.72 41.43 -27.82
CA GLY A 252 -50.18 41.65 -27.97
C GLY A 252 -51.05 40.60 -27.32
N PHE A 253 -50.53 39.38 -27.11
CA PHE A 253 -51.20 38.33 -26.38
C PHE A 253 -51.10 38.49 -24.85
N LEU A 254 -49.91 38.93 -24.39
CA LEU A 254 -49.64 39.20 -22.97
C LEU A 254 -50.26 40.48 -22.43
N SER A 255 -50.61 41.44 -23.31
CA SER A 255 -51.32 42.67 -22.92
C SER A 255 -52.84 42.55 -22.84
N LYS A 256 -53.42 41.39 -23.21
CA LYS A 256 -54.84 41.08 -23.14
C LYS A 256 -55.22 40.06 -22.07
N SER A 257 -54.22 39.63 -21.28
CA SER A 257 -54.38 38.79 -20.08
C SER A 257 -54.16 39.62 -18.83
#